data_1aab47de84b77181c4b047ea91d25f5a
#
_entry.id   1aab47de84b77181c4b047ea91d25f5a
#
_cell.length_a   1.000
_cell.length_b   1.000
_cell.length_c   1.000
_cell.angle_alpha   90.00
_cell.angle_beta   90.00
_cell.angle_gamma   90.00
#
_symmetry.space_group_name_H-M   'P 1'
#
loop_
_entity.id
_entity.type
_entity.pdbx_description
1 polymer ?
#
loop_
_entity_poly.entity_id
_entity_poly.type
_entity_poly.pdbx_seq_one_letter_code
_entity_poly.pdbx_strand_id
1 'polypeptide(L)'
;MSSNKEFVAYIMDQLAELSDIRNIPMMGGYIFYYKEKIFGGIYGNGFMVKITQSSRKYMPDSESEPPYDGAKPMLPVTILENKELLQEMVSEMYSELPQRTIKKKKDRNQGL
;
A
#
# COMPACT_ATOMS: atom_id res chain seq x y z
N MET A 1 3.38 -7.53 -20.85
CA MET A 1 3.70 -8.23 -20.36
C MET A 1 3.13 -8.53 -19.17
N SER A 2 2.99 -9.43 -18.82
CA SER A 2 2.29 -9.80 -17.75
C SER A 2 3.06 -9.76 -16.52
N SER A 3 4.11 -9.12 -16.53
CA SER A 3 4.90 -9.09 -15.35
C SER A 3 4.18 -8.45 -14.20
N ASN A 4 3.22 -7.57 -14.44
CA ASN A 4 2.51 -6.97 -13.33
C ASN A 4 1.67 -7.99 -12.59
N LYS A 5 1.07 -8.94 -13.29
CA LYS A 5 0.28 -9.94 -12.61
C LYS A 5 1.16 -10.84 -11.79
N GLU A 6 2.33 -11.17 -12.26
CA GLU A 6 3.24 -12.03 -11.51
C GLU A 6 3.75 -11.28 -10.30
N PHE A 7 4.00 -9.98 -10.44
CA PHE A 7 4.47 -9.18 -9.33
C PHE A 7 3.39 -9.07 -8.27
N VAL A 8 2.14 -8.88 -8.67
CA VAL A 8 1.03 -8.83 -7.73
C VAL A 8 0.96 -10.15 -6.97
N ALA A 9 1.09 -11.28 -7.67
CA ALA A 9 1.01 -12.57 -7.03
C ALA A 9 2.14 -12.75 -6.02
N TYR A 10 3.33 -12.26 -6.36
CA TYR A 10 4.46 -12.37 -5.46
C TYR A 10 4.21 -11.53 -4.20
N ILE A 11 3.72 -10.31 -4.36
CA ILE A 11 3.44 -9.47 -3.21
C ILE A 11 2.35 -10.07 -2.34
N MET A 12 1.30 -10.61 -2.96
CA MET A 12 0.23 -11.23 -2.19
C MET A 12 0.76 -12.42 -1.40
N ASP A 13 1.71 -13.16 -1.96
CA ASP A 13 2.29 -14.27 -1.26
C ASP A 13 3.14 -13.78 -0.09
N GLN A 14 3.87 -12.69 -0.27
CA GLN A 14 4.67 -12.15 0.82
C GLN A 14 3.81 -11.59 1.94
N LEU A 15 2.55 -11.27 1.67
CA LEU A 15 1.64 -10.75 2.67
C LEU A 15 0.61 -11.80 3.12
N ALA A 16 0.86 -13.05 2.79
CA ALA A 16 -0.17 -14.08 2.94
C ALA A 16 -0.63 -14.31 4.36
N GLU A 17 0.19 -13.99 5.34
CA GLU A 17 -0.24 -14.22 6.71
C GLU A 17 -1.10 -13.09 7.27
N LEU A 18 -1.23 -12.00 6.55
CA LEU A 18 -2.13 -10.94 6.97
C LEU A 18 -3.50 -11.18 6.35
N SER A 19 -4.54 -11.02 7.13
CA SER A 19 -5.88 -11.19 6.58
C SER A 19 -6.31 -9.90 5.93
N ASP A 20 -7.32 -9.98 5.08
CA ASP A 20 -7.94 -8.78 4.50
C ASP A 20 -7.02 -7.91 3.66
N ILE A 21 -6.09 -8.54 2.97
CA ILE A 21 -5.29 -7.85 1.98
C ILE A 21 -5.99 -8.01 0.64
N ARG A 22 -6.19 -6.93 -0.08
CA ARG A 22 -6.73 -7.05 -1.43
C ARG A 22 -6.13 -5.97 -2.32
N ASN A 23 -6.29 -6.11 -3.58
CA ASN A 23 -5.75 -5.17 -4.53
C ASN A 23 -6.75 -4.91 -5.64
N ILE A 24 -6.64 -3.76 -6.26
CA ILE A 24 -7.52 -3.37 -7.33
C ILE A 24 -6.67 -2.77 -8.45
N PRO A 25 -6.87 -3.18 -9.69
CA PRO A 25 -6.11 -2.58 -10.79
C PRO A 25 -6.53 -1.13 -10.97
N MET A 26 -5.57 -0.26 -11.30
CA MET A 26 -5.89 1.12 -11.47
C MET A 26 -4.85 1.82 -12.32
N MET A 27 -5.24 2.33 -13.46
CA MET A 27 -4.38 3.15 -14.31
C MET A 27 -3.00 2.55 -14.56
N GLY A 28 -2.97 1.32 -14.92
CA GLY A 28 -1.70 0.67 -15.25
C GLY A 28 -0.95 0.14 -14.07
N GLY A 29 -1.49 0.27 -12.90
CA GLY A 29 -0.86 -0.28 -11.72
C GLY A 29 -1.89 -0.93 -10.84
N TYR A 30 -1.62 -0.99 -9.54
CA TYR A 30 -2.54 -1.63 -8.60
C TYR A 30 -2.51 -0.86 -7.30
N ILE A 31 -3.66 -0.80 -6.64
CA ILE A 31 -3.76 -0.20 -5.32
C ILE A 31 -3.96 -1.34 -4.33
N PHE A 32 -3.23 -1.33 -3.24
CA PHE A 32 -3.32 -2.37 -2.23
C PHE A 32 -3.98 -1.87 -0.95
N TYR A 33 -4.87 -2.67 -0.42
CA TYR A 33 -5.63 -2.36 0.79
C TYR A 33 -5.32 -3.37 1.88
N TYR A 34 -5.31 -2.92 3.11
CA TYR A 34 -5.22 -3.81 4.27
C TYR A 34 -6.39 -3.40 5.16
N LYS A 35 -7.32 -4.31 5.37
CA LYS A 35 -8.52 -4.04 6.17
C LYS A 35 -9.18 -2.75 5.74
N GLU A 36 -9.34 -2.61 4.43
CA GLU A 36 -10.04 -1.49 3.81
C GLU A 36 -9.29 -0.15 3.83
N LYS A 37 -8.07 -0.11 4.29
CA LYS A 37 -7.28 1.11 4.21
C LYS A 37 -6.21 0.94 3.15
N ILE A 38 -6.01 1.93 2.31
CA ILE A 38 -4.99 1.87 1.27
C ILE A 38 -3.63 2.04 1.92
N PHE A 39 -2.72 1.11 1.70
CA PHE A 39 -1.38 1.24 2.29
C PHE A 39 -0.30 1.41 1.22
N GLY A 40 -0.59 1.11 -0.02
CA GLY A 40 0.42 1.24 -1.06
C GLY A 40 -0.10 0.78 -2.39
N GLY A 41 0.80 0.51 -3.29
CA GLY A 41 0.41 0.06 -4.62
C GLY A 41 1.60 -0.22 -5.50
N ILE A 42 1.32 -0.70 -6.69
CA ILE A 42 2.33 -0.91 -7.70
C ILE A 42 2.19 0.21 -8.70
N TYR A 43 3.26 0.95 -8.92
CA TYR A 43 3.27 2.06 -9.84
C TYR A 43 4.47 1.85 -10.77
N GLY A 44 4.21 1.74 -12.05
CA GLY A 44 5.27 1.42 -12.97
C GLY A 44 5.83 0.06 -12.63
N ASN A 45 7.10 0.00 -12.29
CA ASN A 45 7.73 -1.25 -11.99
C ASN A 45 7.95 -1.50 -10.52
N GLY A 46 7.43 -0.69 -9.66
CA GLY A 46 7.78 -0.79 -8.27
C GLY A 46 6.61 -0.83 -7.32
N PHE A 47 6.83 -1.50 -6.19
CA PHE A 47 5.84 -1.55 -5.13
C PHE A 47 6.22 -0.45 -4.13
N MET A 48 5.29 0.42 -3.82
CA MET A 48 5.53 1.54 -2.93
C MET A 48 4.47 1.56 -1.85
N VAL A 49 4.80 2.10 -0.69
CA VAL A 49 3.83 2.22 0.40
C VAL A 49 3.77 3.65 0.86
N LYS A 50 2.69 3.99 1.54
CA LYS A 50 2.54 5.34 2.04
C LYS A 50 3.58 5.62 3.10
N ILE A 51 3.94 6.88 3.25
CA ILE A 51 4.93 7.28 4.23
C ILE A 51 4.25 7.39 5.58
N THR A 52 4.64 6.55 6.52
CA THR A 52 4.12 6.59 7.87
C THR A 52 5.30 6.43 8.80
N GLN A 53 5.07 6.57 10.08
CA GLN A 53 6.12 6.39 11.04
C GLN A 53 6.64 4.97 10.94
N SER A 54 5.75 3.99 10.78
CA SER A 54 6.17 2.60 10.70
C SER A 54 6.91 2.30 9.41
N SER A 55 6.44 2.83 8.26
CA SER A 55 7.13 2.53 7.03
C SER A 55 8.55 3.11 7.06
N ARG A 56 8.73 4.29 7.67
CA ARG A 56 10.06 4.84 7.76
C ARG A 56 10.92 4.06 8.73
N LYS A 57 10.31 3.53 9.79
CA LYS A 57 11.07 2.78 10.77
C LYS A 57 11.61 1.49 10.18
N TYR A 58 10.81 0.80 9.37
CA TYR A 58 11.23 -0.47 8.79
C TYR A 58 12.11 -0.31 7.57
N MET A 59 12.05 0.87 6.94
CA MET A 59 12.82 1.10 5.72
C MET A 59 13.57 2.44 5.83
N PRO A 60 14.48 2.55 6.79
CA PRO A 60 15.13 3.84 7.01
C PRO A 60 15.97 4.32 5.83
N ASP A 61 16.40 3.40 4.98
CA ASP A 61 17.21 3.79 3.84
C ASP A 61 16.38 4.07 2.59
N SER A 62 15.08 3.92 2.64
CA SER A 62 14.26 4.16 1.47
C SER A 62 14.05 5.65 1.29
N GLU A 63 14.24 6.14 0.09
CA GLU A 63 14.05 7.56 -0.17
C GLU A 63 12.73 7.78 -0.85
N SER A 64 11.96 8.72 -0.33
CA SER A 64 10.63 8.96 -0.87
C SER A 64 10.70 9.53 -2.26
N GLU A 65 9.74 9.19 -3.05
CA GLU A 65 9.62 9.76 -4.39
C GLU A 65 8.16 9.66 -4.83
N PRO A 66 7.72 10.52 -5.71
CA PRO A 66 6.34 10.42 -6.19
C PRO A 66 6.19 9.21 -7.08
N PRO A 67 5.13 8.44 -6.93
CA PRO A 67 4.94 7.26 -7.78
C PRO A 67 4.64 7.63 -9.23
N TYR A 68 4.18 8.84 -9.47
CA TYR A 68 3.98 9.34 -10.82
C TYR A 68 3.93 10.85 -10.73
N ASP A 69 3.97 11.52 -11.87
CA ASP A 69 4.03 12.94 -11.92
C ASP A 69 2.87 13.57 -11.20
N GLY A 70 3.14 14.45 -10.28
CA GLY A 70 2.10 15.15 -9.55
C GLY A 70 1.55 14.45 -8.33
N ALA A 71 2.01 13.23 -8.06
CA ALA A 71 1.49 12.49 -6.93
C ALA A 71 2.25 12.84 -5.66
N LYS A 72 1.65 12.54 -4.52
CA LYS A 72 2.33 12.73 -3.25
C LYS A 72 3.43 11.70 -3.13
N PRO A 73 4.51 12.01 -2.45
CA PRO A 73 5.60 11.06 -2.31
C PRO A 73 5.19 9.80 -1.57
N MET A 74 5.81 8.70 -1.92
CA MET A 74 5.63 7.42 -1.24
C MET A 74 7.01 6.80 -1.06
N LEU A 75 7.10 5.71 -0.32
CA LEU A 75 8.38 5.04 -0.08
C LEU A 75 8.46 3.78 -0.91
N PRO A 76 9.48 3.66 -1.77
CA PRO A 76 9.72 2.38 -2.44
C PRO A 76 10.01 1.31 -1.41
N VAL A 77 9.44 0.13 -1.60
CA VAL A 77 9.61 -0.95 -0.64
C VAL A 77 10.96 -1.61 -0.85
N THR A 78 11.76 -1.65 0.19
CA THR A 78 13.10 -2.22 0.13
C THR A 78 13.22 -3.54 0.87
N ILE A 79 12.14 -3.99 1.53
CA ILE A 79 12.18 -5.21 2.32
C ILE A 79 11.22 -6.25 1.78
N LEU A 80 10.90 -6.17 0.48
CA LEU A 80 9.91 -7.07 -0.10
C LEU A 80 10.29 -8.52 0.05
N GLU A 81 11.57 -8.83 0.01
CA GLU A 81 11.99 -10.21 0.11
C GLU A 81 12.01 -10.73 1.54
N ASN A 82 11.85 -9.87 2.51
CA ASN A 82 11.83 -10.30 3.90
C ASN A 82 10.37 -10.35 4.34
N LYS A 83 9.77 -11.53 4.19
CA LYS A 83 8.35 -11.69 4.43
C LYS A 83 7.94 -11.25 5.82
N GLU A 84 8.70 -11.61 6.84
CA GLU A 84 8.32 -11.24 8.18
C GLU A 84 8.36 -9.75 8.42
N LEU A 85 9.42 -9.08 7.97
CA LEU A 85 9.49 -7.66 8.17
C LEU A 85 8.43 -6.93 7.37
N LEU A 86 8.15 -7.39 6.17
CA LEU A 86 7.13 -6.74 5.34
C LEU A 86 5.78 -6.83 6.03
N GLN A 87 5.43 -7.98 6.55
CA GLN A 87 4.14 -8.15 7.19
C GLN A 87 4.05 -7.35 8.48
N GLU A 88 5.14 -7.28 9.24
CA GLU A 88 5.14 -6.47 10.45
C GLU A 88 4.95 -5.00 10.11
N MET A 89 5.64 -4.53 9.07
CA MET A 89 5.53 -3.14 8.68
C MET A 89 4.10 -2.79 8.28
N VAL A 90 3.50 -3.59 7.42
CA VAL A 90 2.15 -3.30 6.95
C VAL A 90 1.17 -3.36 8.12
N SER A 91 1.33 -4.33 8.99
CA SER A 91 0.46 -4.46 10.13
C SER A 91 0.55 -3.24 11.04
N GLU A 92 1.76 -2.73 11.29
CA GLU A 92 1.91 -1.56 12.13
C GLU A 92 1.45 -0.29 11.45
N MET A 93 1.52 -0.23 10.14
CA MET A 93 1.07 0.94 9.43
C MET A 93 -0.43 1.16 9.57
N TYR A 94 -1.18 0.09 9.84
CA TYR A 94 -2.63 0.19 9.79
C TYR A 94 -3.19 1.34 10.63
N SER A 95 -2.72 1.48 11.86
CA SER A 95 -3.26 2.53 12.72
C SER A 95 -2.82 3.92 12.28
N GLU A 96 -1.83 3.99 11.43
CA GLU A 96 -1.31 5.26 10.95
C GLU A 96 -1.91 5.68 9.61
N LEU A 97 -2.72 4.82 9.01
CA LEU A 97 -3.29 5.10 7.71
C LEU A 97 -4.64 5.80 7.84
N PRO A 98 -4.97 6.66 6.89
CA PRO A 98 -6.24 7.36 6.96
C PRO A 98 -7.41 6.44 6.69
N GLN A 99 -8.55 6.75 7.29
CA GLN A 99 -9.76 6.01 7.04
C GLN A 99 -10.23 6.27 5.65
N ARG A 100 -10.99 5.35 5.09
CA ARG A 100 -11.55 5.57 3.78
C ARG A 100 -12.59 6.64 3.89
N THR A 101 -12.46 7.64 3.05
CA THR A 101 -13.38 8.70 3.12
C THR A 101 -14.70 8.38 2.57
N ILE A 102 -14.83 7.41 1.76
CA ILE A 102 -16.07 7.08 1.23
C ILE A 102 -17.09 6.90 2.24
N LYS A 103 -16.79 6.35 3.32
CA LYS A 103 -17.73 6.18 4.26
C LYS A 103 -18.19 7.36 4.79
N LYS A 104 -17.49 8.30 5.00
CA LYS A 104 -17.98 9.41 5.54
C LYS A 104 -18.85 10.08 4.73
N LYS A 105 -18.73 10.08 3.54
CA LYS A 105 -19.51 10.81 2.77
C LYS A 105 -20.85 10.45 2.90
N LYS A 106 -21.19 9.35 3.19
CA LYS A 106 -22.46 9.01 3.22
C LYS A 106 -23.10 9.59 4.29
N ASP A 107 -22.51 9.98 5.18
CA ASP A 107 -23.11 10.49 6.17
C ASP A 107 -23.56 11.70 5.92
N ARG A 108 -23.18 12.22 5.17
CA ARG A 108 -23.55 13.41 4.95
C ARG A 108 -24.69 13.53 4.51
N ASN A 109 -25.05 12.92 4.37
CA ASN A 109 -26.02 12.98 3.94
C ASN A 109 -26.91 12.86 4.47
N GLN A 110 -26.79 12.48 5.10
CA GLN A 110 -27.41 12.54 5.48
C GLN A 110 -28.00 13.19 5.68
N GLY A 111 -27.98 13.33 5.65
CA GLY A 111 -28.46 13.88 5.71
C GLY A 111 -29.02 14.35 5.80
N LEU A 112 -29.17 14.37 5.82
CA LEU A 112 -29.51 14.76 5.72
C LEU A 112 -29.90 15.24 5.60
#